data_32078298c063897b99df487c635d6953
#
_entry.id   32078298c063897b99df487c635d6953
#
_cell.length_a   1.000
_cell.length_b   1.000
_cell.length_c   1.000
_cell.angle_alpha   90.00
_cell.angle_beta   90.00
_cell.angle_gamma   90.00
#
_symmetry.space_group_name_H-M   'P 1'
#
loop_
_entity.id
_entity.type
_entity.pdbx_description
1 polymer ?
#
loop_
_entity_poly.entity_id
_entity_poly.type
_entity_poly.pdbx_seq_one_letter_code
_entity_poly.pdbx_strand_id
1 'polypeptide(L)'
;MKRIAFTFGILAIVLGCLSGGRGLAFQDAALANGEKATPAPPPSVNLPQATLRRDFKNSLPIPAGEKLEYEIRFSRFPIYATVGVISFEFLGAATNPTIDGLNVEFKPQPEDQFLRLRASAISKGFLIALTGVDVKDRFETLVNAKDFAARIGFKEIKEGKKRQAQALVFDQTQQTVKFITNDLNNSQAPPKEKTAARESGMLDLLSAIYFVRLQKMKEGQLIRFPVNDDGTNYWFDIVVGKTEKLKTDCGKVKTIRLEPKLFGPGQLISRQGEMTMWVTADDKHIPLKLTAKTASGTVHAKLQNFKNKCKLIDEDAEQKPTSDSKN
;
A
#
# COMPACT_ATOMS: atom_id res chain seq x y z
N MET A 1 -31.88 -14.73 -13.82
CA MET A 1 -31.29 -14.25 -12.56
C MET A 1 -29.83 -13.89 -12.83
N LYS A 2 -29.55 -12.60 -12.98
CA LYS A 2 -28.19 -12.08 -13.21
C LYS A 2 -27.42 -12.26 -11.89
N ARG A 3 -26.48 -13.19 -11.84
CA ARG A 3 -25.52 -13.31 -10.75
C ARG A 3 -24.69 -12.03 -10.73
N ILE A 4 -24.91 -11.23 -9.72
CA ILE A 4 -24.19 -9.99 -9.50
C ILE A 4 -22.73 -10.36 -9.22
N ALA A 5 -21.85 -9.97 -10.13
CA ALA A 5 -20.38 -10.08 -9.95
C ALA A 5 -19.93 -9.07 -8.89
N PHE A 6 -20.34 -9.29 -7.64
CA PHE A 6 -20.10 -8.42 -6.49
C PHE A 6 -18.80 -8.74 -5.77
N THR A 7 -18.07 -9.76 -6.23
CA THR A 7 -17.14 -10.53 -5.40
C THR A 7 -15.71 -10.03 -5.35
N PHE A 8 -15.29 -9.24 -6.33
CA PHE A 8 -13.86 -8.89 -6.48
C PHE A 8 -13.48 -7.46 -6.04
N GLY A 9 -14.48 -6.65 -5.63
CA GLY A 9 -14.27 -5.22 -5.46
C GLY A 9 -13.81 -4.76 -4.08
N ILE A 10 -14.08 -5.47 -3.00
CA ILE A 10 -14.07 -4.87 -1.66
C ILE A 10 -12.73 -5.07 -0.95
N LEU A 11 -12.21 -6.28 -0.93
CA LEU A 11 -10.86 -6.52 -0.41
C LEU A 11 -9.82 -6.03 -1.40
N ALA A 12 -10.11 -6.17 -2.71
CA ALA A 12 -9.35 -5.57 -3.79
C ALA A 12 -9.31 -4.03 -3.75
N ILE A 13 -10.21 -3.31 -3.11
CA ILE A 13 -10.17 -1.84 -3.04
C ILE A 13 -9.19 -1.35 -1.98
N VAL A 14 -9.03 -2.04 -0.86
CA VAL A 14 -8.01 -1.72 0.14
C VAL A 14 -6.66 -2.35 -0.23
N LEU A 15 -6.70 -3.45 -0.96
CA LEU A 15 -5.56 -4.23 -1.48
C LEU A 15 -5.53 -4.31 -3.01
N GLY A 16 -6.48 -3.75 -3.71
CA GLY A 16 -6.68 -3.92 -5.15
C GLY A 16 -5.55 -3.38 -6.00
N CYS A 17 -4.71 -2.62 -5.38
CA CYS A 17 -3.36 -2.41 -5.83
C CYS A 17 -2.49 -3.67 -5.72
N LEU A 18 -2.89 -4.65 -4.95
CA LEU A 18 -2.08 -5.81 -4.62
C LEU A 18 -2.53 -7.08 -5.39
N SER A 19 -3.70 -7.07 -5.99
CA SER A 19 -4.20 -8.20 -6.76
C SER A 19 -4.77 -7.74 -8.11
N GLY A 20 -4.02 -7.91 -9.20
CA GLY A 20 -4.48 -7.67 -10.57
C GLY A 20 -5.70 -8.55 -10.93
N GLY A 21 -6.88 -8.17 -10.46
CA GLY A 21 -8.14 -8.85 -10.74
C GLY A 21 -8.77 -8.35 -12.04
N ARG A 22 -8.75 -9.15 -13.09
CA ARG A 22 -9.59 -8.95 -14.27
C ARG A 22 -11.07 -8.97 -13.85
N GLY A 23 -11.70 -7.84 -13.85
CA GLY A 23 -13.14 -7.72 -13.70
C GLY A 23 -13.72 -6.68 -14.63
N LEU A 24 -14.33 -7.13 -15.73
CA LEU A 24 -15.08 -6.46 -16.78
C LEU A 24 -14.31 -6.25 -18.08
N ALA A 25 -14.65 -7.12 -19.05
CA ALA A 25 -14.35 -6.94 -20.46
C ALA A 25 -14.81 -5.54 -20.92
N PHE A 26 -13.86 -4.66 -21.17
CA PHE A 26 -14.00 -3.59 -22.13
C PHE A 26 -13.32 -4.06 -23.40
N GLN A 27 -14.09 -3.98 -24.48
CA GLN A 27 -13.79 -4.44 -25.82
C GLN A 27 -12.38 -4.02 -26.27
N ASP A 28 -11.66 -5.03 -26.78
CA ASP A 28 -10.50 -4.83 -27.64
C ASP A 28 -10.85 -3.94 -28.81
N ALA A 29 -10.39 -2.70 -28.74
CA ALA A 29 -10.25 -1.86 -29.92
C ALA A 29 -8.87 -1.18 -29.83
N ALA A 30 -8.06 -1.49 -30.86
CA ALA A 30 -6.78 -0.89 -31.17
C ALA A 30 -5.54 -1.45 -30.43
N LEU A 31 -5.15 -2.68 -30.78
CA LEU A 31 -3.75 -3.07 -30.85
C LEU A 31 -3.30 -2.91 -32.31
N ALA A 32 -2.95 -1.71 -32.71
CA ALA A 32 -2.11 -1.46 -33.88
C ALA A 32 -1.31 -0.19 -33.59
N ASN A 33 0.00 -0.36 -33.68
CA ASN A 33 1.09 0.61 -33.64
C ASN A 33 1.83 0.70 -32.29
N GLY A 34 3.01 0.07 -32.31
CA GLY A 34 3.99 0.10 -31.27
C GLY A 34 4.62 1.51 -31.11
N GLU A 35 4.11 2.27 -30.19
CA GLU A 35 4.82 3.38 -29.56
C GLU A 35 4.73 3.21 -28.06
N LYS A 36 5.91 3.19 -27.41
CA LYS A 36 6.04 3.24 -25.95
C LYS A 36 5.50 4.58 -25.46
N ALA A 37 4.20 4.67 -25.24
CA ALA A 37 3.61 5.83 -24.59
C ALA A 37 4.02 5.82 -23.12
N THR A 38 4.98 6.65 -22.76
CA THR A 38 5.15 7.13 -21.39
C THR A 38 3.81 7.73 -20.96
N PRO A 39 3.18 7.28 -19.85
CA PRO A 39 1.93 7.88 -19.39
C PRO A 39 2.14 9.38 -19.23
N ALA A 40 1.28 10.19 -19.85
CA ALA A 40 1.31 11.64 -19.67
C ALA A 40 1.21 11.96 -18.16
N PRO A 41 2.02 12.90 -17.66
CA PRO A 41 1.95 13.30 -16.27
C PRO A 41 0.51 13.76 -15.96
N PRO A 42 -0.06 13.34 -14.81
CA PRO A 42 -1.39 13.77 -14.41
C PRO A 42 -1.42 15.31 -14.32
N PRO A 43 -2.61 15.93 -14.51
CA PRO A 43 -2.74 17.37 -14.42
C PRO A 43 -2.12 17.86 -13.12
N SER A 44 -1.19 18.79 -13.22
CA SER A 44 -0.42 19.33 -12.11
C SER A 44 -1.35 19.96 -11.09
N VAL A 45 -1.48 19.33 -9.93
CA VAL A 45 -2.02 20.01 -8.75
C VAL A 45 -0.96 21.05 -8.37
N ASN A 46 -1.28 22.33 -8.47
CA ASN A 46 -0.37 23.44 -8.20
C ASN A 46 -0.15 23.59 -6.67
N LEU A 47 0.34 22.52 -6.03
CA LEU A 47 0.71 22.51 -4.61
C LEU A 47 2.24 22.41 -4.48
N PRO A 48 2.83 23.05 -3.46
CA PRO A 48 4.25 22.91 -3.20
C PRO A 48 4.59 21.44 -2.90
N GLN A 49 5.54 20.89 -3.65
CA GLN A 49 6.01 19.52 -3.42
C GLN A 49 6.83 19.43 -2.14
N ALA A 50 6.58 18.39 -1.35
CA ALA A 50 7.39 18.07 -0.19
C ALA A 50 8.77 17.56 -0.63
N THR A 51 9.83 18.02 0.03
CA THR A 51 11.14 17.41 -0.10
C THR A 51 11.10 16.03 0.57
N LEU A 52 11.24 14.96 -0.23
CA LEU A 52 11.17 13.60 0.30
C LEU A 52 12.43 13.25 1.09
N ARG A 53 12.24 12.72 2.29
CA ARG A 53 13.32 12.07 3.03
C ARG A 53 13.65 10.75 2.37
N ARG A 54 14.91 10.57 1.98
CA ARG A 54 15.44 9.37 1.33
C ARG A 54 16.74 8.87 1.96
N ASP A 55 17.16 9.42 3.09
CA ASP A 55 18.29 8.94 3.88
C ASP A 55 17.78 8.45 5.22
N PHE A 56 17.85 7.14 5.43
CA PHE A 56 17.34 6.45 6.61
C PHE A 56 18.43 5.70 7.39
N LYS A 57 19.71 5.99 7.10
CA LYS A 57 20.88 5.28 7.67
C LYS A 57 20.87 5.19 9.20
N ASN A 58 20.30 6.20 9.90
CA ASN A 58 20.53 6.35 11.33
C ASN A 58 19.30 6.08 12.22
N SER A 59 18.09 6.18 11.73
CA SER A 59 16.88 5.76 12.49
C SER A 59 15.62 5.78 11.66
N LEU A 60 14.82 4.74 11.82
CA LEU A 60 13.43 4.71 11.37
C LEU A 60 12.53 4.92 12.59
N PRO A 61 11.48 5.76 12.50
CA PRO A 61 10.51 5.93 13.58
C PRO A 61 9.58 4.71 13.75
N ILE A 62 9.83 3.64 12.99
CA ILE A 62 9.05 2.40 12.98
C ILE A 62 9.90 1.31 13.64
N PRO A 63 9.51 0.80 14.82
CA PRO A 63 10.27 -0.24 15.50
C PRO A 63 10.14 -1.57 14.76
N ALA A 64 11.23 -2.35 14.74
CA ALA A 64 11.18 -3.74 14.28
C ALA A 64 10.17 -4.55 15.11
N GLY A 65 9.38 -5.39 14.44
CA GLY A 65 8.29 -6.14 15.05
C GLY A 65 6.98 -5.34 15.19
N GLU A 66 6.91 -4.09 14.68
CA GLU A 66 5.63 -3.39 14.64
C GLU A 66 4.61 -4.18 13.84
N LYS A 67 3.45 -4.42 14.46
CA LYS A 67 2.29 -5.03 13.80
C LYS A 67 1.08 -4.13 13.94
N LEU A 68 0.45 -3.81 12.79
CA LEU A 68 -0.78 -3.01 12.69
C LEU A 68 -1.86 -3.87 12.04
N GLU A 69 -2.99 -4.06 12.74
CA GLU A 69 -4.10 -4.86 12.25
C GLU A 69 -5.34 -3.99 12.06
N TYR A 70 -5.98 -4.10 10.90
CA TYR A 70 -7.11 -3.29 10.49
C TYR A 70 -8.32 -4.16 10.23
N GLU A 71 -9.45 -3.80 10.85
CA GLU A 71 -10.75 -4.32 10.46
C GLU A 71 -11.21 -3.59 9.19
N ILE A 72 -11.65 -4.38 8.20
CA ILE A 72 -12.17 -3.87 6.94
C ILE A 72 -13.67 -4.02 6.93
N ARG A 73 -14.37 -2.89 6.77
CA ARG A 73 -15.82 -2.80 6.65
C ARG A 73 -16.22 -2.27 5.30
N PHE A 74 -17.29 -2.82 4.77
CA PHE A 74 -17.94 -2.32 3.57
C PHE A 74 -19.31 -1.77 3.88
N SER A 75 -19.65 -0.63 3.25
CA SER A 75 -20.96 -0.02 3.38
C SER A 75 -21.52 0.37 2.01
N ARG A 76 -22.71 -0.13 1.73
CA ARG A 76 -23.61 0.29 0.65
C ARG A 76 -25.03 -0.05 1.06
N PHE A 77 -25.88 0.95 1.22
CA PHE A 77 -27.24 0.71 1.69
C PHE A 77 -27.94 -0.41 0.88
N PRO A 78 -28.58 -1.38 1.53
CA PRO A 78 -28.73 -1.56 2.99
C PRO A 78 -27.60 -2.37 3.66
N ILE A 79 -26.49 -2.67 2.99
CA ILE A 79 -25.39 -3.52 3.48
C ILE A 79 -24.40 -2.67 4.27
N TYR A 80 -24.09 -3.12 5.49
CA TYR A 80 -22.99 -2.62 6.32
C TYR A 80 -22.39 -3.79 7.08
N ALA A 81 -21.19 -4.24 6.66
CA ALA A 81 -20.62 -5.47 7.19
C ALA A 81 -19.08 -5.45 7.27
N THR A 82 -18.56 -6.17 8.24
CA THR A 82 -17.12 -6.51 8.30
C THR A 82 -16.84 -7.59 7.25
N VAL A 83 -15.89 -7.31 6.36
CA VAL A 83 -15.56 -8.17 5.21
C VAL A 83 -14.20 -8.84 5.35
N GLY A 84 -13.34 -8.37 6.22
CA GLY A 84 -12.02 -8.95 6.42
C GLY A 84 -11.16 -8.23 7.44
N VAL A 85 -9.92 -8.68 7.54
CA VAL A 85 -8.83 -8.09 8.31
C VAL A 85 -7.60 -8.01 7.43
N ILE A 86 -6.86 -6.90 7.56
CA ILE A 86 -5.54 -6.73 6.97
C ILE A 86 -4.55 -6.47 8.09
N SER A 87 -3.41 -7.14 8.05
CA SER A 87 -2.29 -6.86 8.93
C SER A 87 -1.09 -6.36 8.14
N PHE A 88 -0.37 -5.42 8.71
CA PHE A 88 0.92 -4.91 8.23
C PHE A 88 1.97 -5.15 9.31
N GLU A 89 3.12 -5.68 8.93
CA GLU A 89 4.23 -5.99 9.84
C GLU A 89 5.52 -5.39 9.30
N PHE A 90 6.23 -4.62 10.13
CA PHE A 90 7.59 -4.18 9.88
C PHE A 90 8.54 -5.15 10.59
N LEU A 91 9.16 -6.06 9.85
CA LEU A 91 10.00 -7.11 10.43
C LEU A 91 11.43 -6.63 10.76
N GLY A 92 11.80 -5.41 10.30
CA GLY A 92 13.14 -4.85 10.52
C GLY A 92 14.18 -5.36 9.53
N ALA A 93 15.43 -5.39 9.96
CA ALA A 93 16.56 -5.80 9.11
C ALA A 93 16.44 -7.26 8.66
N ALA A 94 16.65 -7.49 7.37
CA ALA A 94 16.66 -8.82 6.79
C ALA A 94 18.11 -9.23 6.47
N THR A 95 18.62 -10.21 7.20
CA THR A 95 19.95 -10.80 6.97
C THR A 95 19.98 -11.71 5.74
N ASN A 96 18.82 -12.27 5.38
CA ASN A 96 18.64 -13.10 4.21
C ASN A 96 17.61 -12.44 3.25
N PRO A 97 17.98 -12.14 2.00
CA PRO A 97 17.09 -11.52 1.03
C PRO A 97 16.10 -12.50 0.37
N THR A 98 15.99 -13.75 0.85
CA THR A 98 15.02 -14.72 0.31
C THR A 98 13.62 -14.45 0.85
N ILE A 99 12.61 -14.67 0.00
CA ILE A 99 11.19 -14.63 0.36
C ILE A 99 10.58 -16.01 0.07
N ASP A 100 9.91 -16.61 1.05
CA ASP A 100 9.31 -17.93 0.92
C ASP A 100 8.26 -17.95 -0.21
N GLY A 101 8.36 -18.94 -1.09
CA GLY A 101 7.49 -19.08 -2.25
C GLY A 101 7.86 -18.21 -3.45
N LEU A 102 8.91 -17.40 -3.32
CA LEU A 102 9.45 -16.63 -4.43
C LEU A 102 10.37 -17.53 -5.26
N ASN A 103 10.00 -17.77 -6.52
CA ASN A 103 10.79 -18.54 -7.47
C ASN A 103 11.26 -17.64 -8.63
N VAL A 104 12.05 -16.63 -8.30
CA VAL A 104 12.69 -15.74 -9.28
C VAL A 104 14.11 -15.45 -8.85
N GLU A 105 14.97 -15.22 -9.84
CA GLU A 105 16.35 -14.82 -9.58
C GLU A 105 16.38 -13.36 -9.12
N PHE A 106 16.92 -13.13 -7.93
CA PHE A 106 17.20 -11.81 -7.37
C PHE A 106 18.66 -11.75 -6.96
N LYS A 107 19.40 -10.80 -7.55
CA LYS A 107 20.83 -10.60 -7.26
C LYS A 107 21.00 -9.30 -6.48
N PRO A 108 21.13 -9.37 -5.15
CA PRO A 108 21.47 -8.20 -4.35
C PRO A 108 22.89 -7.69 -4.69
N GLN A 109 23.11 -6.40 -4.56
CA GLN A 109 24.45 -5.83 -4.60
C GLN A 109 25.15 -6.13 -3.26
N PRO A 110 26.50 -6.25 -3.24
CA PRO A 110 27.25 -6.59 -2.03
C PRO A 110 27.02 -5.63 -0.85
N GLU A 111 26.73 -4.35 -1.15
CA GLU A 111 26.47 -3.29 -0.16
C GLU A 111 25.01 -3.17 0.25
N ASP A 112 24.09 -3.93 -0.36
CA ASP A 112 22.68 -3.85 -0.05
C ASP A 112 22.39 -4.38 1.36
N GLN A 113 21.73 -3.55 2.15
CA GLN A 113 21.11 -3.92 3.42
C GLN A 113 19.60 -3.79 3.25
N PHE A 114 18.87 -4.80 3.71
CA PHE A 114 17.45 -4.86 3.48
C PHE A 114 16.63 -4.69 4.76
N LEU A 115 15.47 -4.05 4.61
CA LEU A 115 14.38 -4.08 5.58
C LEU A 115 13.23 -4.89 4.96
N ARG A 116 12.60 -5.71 5.79
CA ARG A 116 11.49 -6.58 5.37
C ARG A 116 10.16 -6.05 5.87
N LEU A 117 9.25 -5.92 4.94
CA LEU A 117 7.86 -5.56 5.15
C LEU A 117 6.98 -6.76 4.81
N ARG A 118 5.92 -6.98 5.58
CA ARG A 118 4.91 -8.00 5.30
C ARG A 118 3.52 -7.43 5.46
N ALA A 119 2.59 -7.92 4.65
CA ALA A 119 1.17 -7.72 4.87
C ALA A 119 0.40 -9.02 4.62
N SER A 120 -0.73 -9.18 5.25
CA SER A 120 -1.65 -10.27 4.97
C SER A 120 -3.09 -9.77 4.95
N ALA A 121 -3.93 -10.38 4.12
CA ALA A 121 -5.33 -10.07 4.02
C ALA A 121 -6.16 -11.35 4.13
N ILE A 122 -7.14 -11.33 5.05
CA ILE A 122 -8.00 -12.48 5.33
C ILE A 122 -9.44 -12.01 5.29
N SER A 123 -10.29 -12.67 4.46
CA SER A 123 -11.73 -12.43 4.48
C SER A 123 -12.38 -12.95 5.75
N LYS A 124 -13.47 -12.33 6.19
CA LYS A 124 -14.27 -12.79 7.33
C LYS A 124 -15.73 -13.07 6.95
N GLY A 125 -16.30 -14.02 7.64
CA GLY A 125 -17.66 -14.55 7.68
C GLY A 125 -18.66 -14.03 6.65
N PHE A 126 -19.10 -12.79 6.75
CA PHE A 126 -20.11 -12.22 5.88
C PHE A 126 -19.72 -12.21 4.39
N LEU A 127 -18.46 -11.87 4.07
CA LEU A 127 -18.01 -11.88 2.68
C LEU A 127 -18.01 -13.29 2.12
N ILE A 128 -17.52 -14.27 2.88
CA ILE A 128 -17.49 -15.67 2.48
C ILE A 128 -18.92 -16.19 2.29
N ALA A 129 -19.83 -15.89 3.24
CA ALA A 129 -21.23 -16.30 3.16
C ALA A 129 -21.96 -15.68 1.96
N LEU A 130 -21.67 -14.43 1.62
CA LEU A 130 -22.32 -13.71 0.52
C LEU A 130 -21.77 -14.14 -0.86
N THR A 131 -20.48 -14.39 -0.95
CA THR A 131 -19.76 -14.53 -2.22
C THR A 131 -19.23 -15.93 -2.48
N GLY A 132 -19.09 -16.76 -1.45
CA GLY A 132 -18.42 -18.05 -1.49
C GLY A 132 -16.89 -17.95 -1.68
N VAL A 133 -16.32 -16.75 -1.55
CA VAL A 133 -14.89 -16.51 -1.78
C VAL A 133 -14.15 -16.33 -0.46
N ASP A 134 -13.27 -17.26 -0.15
CA ASP A 134 -12.28 -17.17 0.92
C ASP A 134 -11.02 -16.48 0.36
N VAL A 135 -10.53 -15.46 1.06
CA VAL A 135 -9.31 -14.71 0.71
C VAL A 135 -8.27 -14.92 1.80
N LYS A 136 -7.06 -15.30 1.37
CA LYS A 136 -5.87 -15.48 2.23
C LYS A 136 -4.63 -15.05 1.46
N ASP A 137 -4.43 -13.75 1.33
CA ASP A 137 -3.33 -13.19 0.57
C ASP A 137 -2.17 -12.82 1.49
N ARG A 138 -0.95 -12.99 0.97
CA ARG A 138 0.30 -12.62 1.64
C ARG A 138 1.14 -11.77 0.70
N PHE A 139 1.72 -10.73 1.27
CA PHE A 139 2.58 -9.78 0.58
C PHE A 139 3.86 -9.60 1.36
N GLU A 140 4.99 -9.58 0.68
CA GLU A 140 6.28 -9.25 1.27
C GLU A 140 7.06 -8.32 0.35
N THR A 141 7.79 -7.38 0.94
CA THR A 141 8.68 -6.49 0.20
C THR A 141 9.99 -6.34 0.94
N LEU A 142 11.09 -6.48 0.22
CA LEU A 142 12.40 -6.05 0.66
C LEU A 142 12.69 -4.67 0.08
N VAL A 143 12.97 -3.72 0.96
CA VAL A 143 13.44 -2.38 0.61
C VAL A 143 14.90 -2.21 1.03
N ASN A 144 15.63 -1.37 0.33
CA ASN A 144 16.98 -1.02 0.75
C ASN A 144 16.93 -0.14 2.01
N ALA A 145 17.74 -0.47 3.01
CA ALA A 145 17.74 0.23 4.29
C ALA A 145 18.23 1.68 4.20
N LYS A 146 19.02 2.02 3.18
CA LYS A 146 19.59 3.36 3.00
C LYS A 146 18.57 4.37 2.43
N ASP A 147 17.86 4.00 1.36
CA ASP A 147 17.00 4.91 0.60
C ASP A 147 15.52 4.51 0.60
N PHE A 148 15.19 3.39 1.22
CA PHE A 148 13.87 2.77 1.29
C PHE A 148 13.26 2.41 -0.09
N ALA A 149 14.06 2.41 -1.16
CA ALA A 149 13.57 1.98 -2.46
C ALA A 149 13.34 0.46 -2.50
N ALA A 150 12.28 0.03 -3.18
CA ALA A 150 11.97 -1.38 -3.33
C ALA A 150 13.08 -2.10 -4.13
N ARG A 151 13.37 -3.33 -3.73
CA ARG A 151 14.29 -4.24 -4.41
C ARG A 151 13.58 -5.46 -4.94
N ILE A 152 12.70 -6.02 -4.15
CA ILE A 152 11.87 -7.13 -4.57
C ILE A 152 10.54 -7.09 -3.82
N GLY A 153 9.44 -7.26 -4.53
CA GLY A 153 8.08 -7.44 -4.00
C GLY A 153 7.55 -8.82 -4.36
N PHE A 154 6.79 -9.40 -3.46
CA PHE A 154 6.15 -10.70 -3.64
C PHE A 154 4.69 -10.66 -3.19
N LYS A 155 3.82 -11.31 -3.97
CA LYS A 155 2.40 -11.46 -3.65
C LYS A 155 2.02 -12.93 -3.83
N GLU A 156 1.50 -13.57 -2.80
CA GLU A 156 0.82 -14.86 -2.90
C GLU A 156 -0.67 -14.62 -2.78
N ILE A 157 -1.41 -14.87 -3.85
CA ILE A 157 -2.84 -14.61 -3.98
C ILE A 157 -3.61 -15.92 -3.86
N LYS A 158 -4.48 -15.99 -2.84
CA LYS A 158 -5.37 -17.11 -2.57
C LYS A 158 -6.80 -16.62 -2.41
N GLU A 159 -7.51 -16.44 -3.51
CA GLU A 159 -8.86 -15.90 -3.58
C GLU A 159 -9.83 -16.92 -4.21
N GLY A 160 -10.66 -17.56 -3.41
CA GLY A 160 -11.55 -18.62 -3.88
C GLY A 160 -10.77 -19.75 -4.58
N LYS A 161 -10.93 -19.89 -5.89
CA LYS A 161 -10.19 -20.87 -6.72
C LYS A 161 -8.87 -20.32 -7.29
N LYS A 162 -8.68 -19.02 -7.25
CA LYS A 162 -7.49 -18.36 -7.79
C LYS A 162 -6.29 -18.62 -6.87
N ARG A 163 -5.18 -19.11 -7.44
CA ARG A 163 -3.90 -19.32 -6.78
C ARG A 163 -2.81 -18.78 -7.68
N GLN A 164 -2.14 -17.72 -7.25
CA GLN A 164 -1.08 -17.08 -8.03
C GLN A 164 0.08 -16.66 -7.13
N ALA A 165 1.29 -16.78 -7.65
CA ALA A 165 2.47 -16.12 -7.10
C ALA A 165 2.89 -15.03 -8.07
N GLN A 166 3.15 -13.83 -7.54
CA GLN A 166 3.57 -12.68 -8.33
C GLN A 166 4.83 -12.10 -7.72
N ALA A 167 5.76 -11.66 -8.56
CA ALA A 167 7.00 -11.02 -8.16
C ALA A 167 7.19 -9.70 -8.90
N LEU A 168 7.76 -8.71 -8.21
CA LEU A 168 8.31 -7.49 -8.75
C LEU A 168 9.80 -7.45 -8.44
N VAL A 169 10.66 -7.47 -9.45
CA VAL A 169 12.11 -7.37 -9.31
C VAL A 169 12.57 -6.00 -9.82
N PHE A 170 13.13 -5.19 -8.93
CA PHE A 170 13.62 -3.85 -9.25
C PHE A 170 15.12 -3.91 -9.53
N ASP A 171 15.49 -4.09 -10.81
CA ASP A 171 16.87 -4.20 -11.24
C ASP A 171 17.56 -2.83 -11.26
N GLN A 172 18.61 -2.69 -10.42
CA GLN A 172 19.38 -1.46 -10.30
C GLN A 172 20.31 -1.26 -11.50
N THR A 173 20.83 -2.35 -12.03
CA THR A 173 21.83 -2.33 -13.11
C THR A 173 21.19 -2.05 -14.46
N GLN A 174 20.10 -2.77 -14.74
CA GLN A 174 19.38 -2.60 -16.01
C GLN A 174 18.36 -1.45 -15.98
N GLN A 175 18.15 -0.82 -14.82
CA GLN A 175 17.15 0.24 -14.62
C GLN A 175 15.75 -0.19 -15.06
N THR A 176 15.36 -1.42 -14.74
CA THR A 176 14.06 -2.00 -15.09
C THR A 176 13.32 -2.54 -13.86
N VAL A 177 12.00 -2.65 -13.98
CA VAL A 177 11.15 -3.43 -13.07
C VAL A 177 10.55 -4.57 -13.86
N LYS A 178 10.84 -5.80 -13.45
CA LYS A 178 10.28 -7.01 -14.03
C LYS A 178 9.15 -7.52 -13.16
N PHE A 179 7.95 -7.63 -13.71
CA PHE A 179 6.78 -8.24 -13.08
C PHE A 179 6.59 -9.65 -13.63
N ILE A 180 6.48 -10.63 -12.75
CA ILE A 180 6.37 -12.04 -13.09
C ILE A 180 5.14 -12.60 -12.38
N THR A 181 4.28 -13.33 -13.11
CA THR A 181 3.10 -13.98 -12.55
C THR A 181 3.12 -15.48 -12.88
N ASN A 182 3.02 -16.32 -11.85
CA ASN A 182 2.88 -17.77 -11.95
C ASN A 182 1.46 -18.17 -11.54
N ASP A 183 0.84 -19.04 -12.33
CA ASP A 183 -0.42 -19.70 -11.97
C ASP A 183 -0.10 -20.95 -11.14
N LEU A 184 -0.41 -20.91 -9.84
CA LEU A 184 -0.16 -22.04 -8.94
C LEU A 184 -1.18 -23.16 -9.10
N ASN A 185 -2.31 -22.96 -9.82
CA ASN A 185 -3.23 -24.02 -10.21
C ASN A 185 -2.73 -24.82 -11.43
N ASN A 186 -1.81 -24.24 -12.20
CA ASN A 186 -1.23 -24.88 -13.38
C ASN A 186 0.29 -24.63 -13.42
N SER A 187 1.02 -25.49 -12.71
CA SER A 187 2.48 -25.41 -12.61
C SER A 187 3.23 -25.64 -13.93
N GLN A 188 2.55 -26.18 -14.95
CA GLN A 188 3.13 -26.37 -16.29
C GLN A 188 2.97 -25.12 -17.18
N ALA A 189 2.11 -24.17 -16.80
CA ALA A 189 1.98 -22.94 -17.55
C ALA A 189 3.25 -22.06 -17.39
N PRO A 190 3.80 -21.53 -18.49
CA PRO A 190 4.94 -20.64 -18.38
C PRO A 190 4.56 -19.35 -17.62
N PRO A 191 5.50 -18.76 -16.88
CA PRO A 191 5.29 -17.47 -16.24
C PRO A 191 4.88 -16.38 -17.25
N LYS A 192 3.99 -15.48 -16.84
CA LYS A 192 3.70 -14.27 -17.60
C LYS A 192 4.58 -13.15 -17.09
N GLU A 193 5.25 -12.45 -17.98
CA GLU A 193 6.20 -11.40 -17.64
C GLU A 193 5.84 -10.07 -18.29
N LYS A 194 6.14 -8.98 -17.58
CA LYS A 194 6.13 -7.62 -18.11
C LYS A 194 7.36 -6.90 -17.61
N THR A 195 7.91 -5.99 -18.42
CA THR A 195 9.03 -5.17 -18.00
C THR A 195 8.67 -3.70 -18.21
N ALA A 196 9.00 -2.86 -17.24
CA ALA A 196 8.85 -1.42 -17.28
C ALA A 196 10.18 -0.74 -16.94
N ALA A 197 10.34 0.52 -17.32
CA ALA A 197 11.47 1.33 -16.86
C ALA A 197 11.39 1.55 -15.36
N ARG A 198 12.55 1.58 -14.68
CA ARG A 198 12.63 1.87 -13.25
C ARG A 198 12.98 3.32 -13.02
N GLU A 199 12.18 4.00 -12.22
CA GLU A 199 12.50 5.33 -11.72
C GLU A 199 13.34 5.25 -10.44
N SER A 200 14.16 6.28 -10.21
CA SER A 200 14.96 6.35 -8.97
C SER A 200 14.06 6.38 -7.73
N GLY A 201 14.41 5.58 -6.73
CA GLY A 201 13.63 5.48 -5.50
C GLY A 201 12.22 4.90 -5.67
N MET A 202 11.98 4.12 -6.73
CA MET A 202 10.69 3.49 -6.99
C MET A 202 10.33 2.50 -5.90
N LEU A 203 9.04 2.46 -5.58
CA LEU A 203 8.42 1.63 -4.55
C LEU A 203 7.44 0.64 -5.20
N ASP A 204 7.07 -0.39 -4.46
CA ASP A 204 5.81 -1.10 -4.66
C ASP A 204 4.74 -0.54 -3.71
N LEU A 205 3.53 -1.06 -3.76
CA LEU A 205 2.44 -0.53 -2.93
C LEU A 205 2.62 -0.79 -1.44
N LEU A 206 3.18 -1.93 -1.05
CA LEU A 206 3.42 -2.23 0.36
C LEU A 206 4.47 -1.28 0.94
N SER A 207 5.59 -1.10 0.25
CA SER A 207 6.62 -0.16 0.67
C SER A 207 6.15 1.29 0.61
N ALA A 208 5.27 1.66 -0.31
CA ALA A 208 4.67 3.00 -0.40
C ALA A 208 3.91 3.39 0.88
N ILE A 209 3.14 2.46 1.47
CA ILE A 209 2.41 2.69 2.73
C ILE A 209 3.36 3.05 3.87
N TYR A 210 4.47 2.33 3.99
CA TYR A 210 5.49 2.61 4.99
C TYR A 210 6.29 3.87 4.67
N PHE A 211 6.64 4.08 3.40
CA PHE A 211 7.42 5.25 2.96
C PHE A 211 6.73 6.57 3.30
N VAL A 212 5.41 6.65 3.12
CA VAL A 212 4.62 7.85 3.49
C VAL A 212 4.77 8.18 4.97
N ARG A 213 4.79 7.19 5.86
CA ARG A 213 4.96 7.37 7.30
C ARG A 213 6.32 7.97 7.67
N LEU A 214 7.31 7.81 6.80
CA LEU A 214 8.68 8.29 7.02
C LEU A 214 8.88 9.74 6.55
N GLN A 215 7.87 10.35 5.94
CA GLN A 215 7.97 11.69 5.39
C GLN A 215 7.54 12.76 6.40
N LYS A 216 8.17 13.94 6.32
CA LYS A 216 7.67 15.12 7.03
C LYS A 216 6.38 15.58 6.38
N MET A 217 5.35 15.83 7.19
CA MET A 217 4.02 16.21 6.73
C MET A 217 3.70 17.64 7.13
N LYS A 218 3.59 18.53 6.13
CA LYS A 218 3.13 19.91 6.34
C LYS A 218 1.85 20.13 5.54
N GLU A 219 0.83 20.71 6.18
CA GLU A 219 -0.46 21.00 5.54
C GLU A 219 -0.27 21.78 4.22
N GLY A 220 -1.03 21.37 3.20
CA GLY A 220 -1.01 21.96 1.87
C GLY A 220 0.12 21.47 0.97
N GLN A 221 0.99 20.57 1.43
CA GLN A 221 2.04 19.99 0.58
C GLN A 221 1.56 18.76 -0.19
N LEU A 222 2.21 18.52 -1.32
CA LEU A 222 2.08 17.32 -2.15
C LEU A 222 3.28 16.40 -1.90
N ILE A 223 3.03 15.18 -1.42
CA ILE A 223 4.00 14.09 -1.38
C ILE A 223 3.83 13.29 -2.66
N ARG A 224 4.88 13.24 -3.53
CA ARG A 224 4.87 12.55 -4.82
C ARG A 224 6.06 11.63 -4.94
N PHE A 225 5.85 10.38 -5.31
CA PHE A 225 6.90 9.38 -5.53
C PHE A 225 6.48 8.33 -6.56
N PRO A 226 7.45 7.68 -7.25
CA PRO A 226 7.13 6.65 -8.23
C PRO A 226 6.81 5.32 -7.57
N VAL A 227 5.78 4.63 -8.09
CA VAL A 227 5.35 3.31 -7.68
C VAL A 227 5.20 2.41 -8.90
N ASN A 228 5.59 1.15 -8.78
CA ASN A 228 5.22 0.12 -9.74
C ASN A 228 4.26 -0.87 -9.08
N ASP A 229 3.16 -1.18 -9.76
CA ASP A 229 2.23 -2.23 -9.39
C ASP A 229 1.87 -3.07 -10.61
N ASP A 230 1.98 -4.38 -10.49
CA ASP A 230 1.71 -5.35 -11.55
C ASP A 230 2.39 -5.02 -12.90
N GLY A 231 3.64 -4.50 -12.83
CA GLY A 231 4.43 -4.14 -14.00
C GLY A 231 4.01 -2.82 -14.66
N THR A 232 3.25 -1.98 -13.97
CA THR A 232 2.82 -0.66 -14.47
C THR A 232 3.32 0.43 -13.53
N ASN A 233 3.91 1.49 -14.09
CA ASN A 233 4.42 2.63 -13.34
C ASN A 233 3.34 3.68 -13.13
N TYR A 234 3.33 4.26 -11.91
CA TYR A 234 2.48 5.41 -11.55
C TYR A 234 3.28 6.43 -10.75
N TRP A 235 2.82 7.67 -10.79
CA TRP A 235 3.16 8.65 -9.77
C TRP A 235 2.10 8.61 -8.69
N PHE A 236 2.52 8.35 -7.46
CA PHE A 236 1.64 8.31 -6.30
C PHE A 236 1.65 9.67 -5.64
N ASP A 237 0.51 10.37 -5.71
CA ASP A 237 0.33 11.72 -5.19
C ASP A 237 -0.51 11.68 -3.93
N ILE A 238 -0.02 12.32 -2.86
CA ILE A 238 -0.74 12.45 -1.60
C ILE A 238 -0.76 13.91 -1.18
N VAL A 239 -1.95 14.49 -1.09
CA VAL A 239 -2.12 15.83 -0.53
C VAL A 239 -2.16 15.72 0.99
N VAL A 240 -1.30 16.47 1.66
CA VAL A 240 -1.30 16.60 3.12
C VAL A 240 -2.35 17.63 3.50
N GLY A 241 -3.43 17.16 4.10
CA GLY A 241 -4.56 18.00 4.55
C GLY A 241 -4.36 18.54 5.95
N LYS A 242 -5.47 18.98 6.55
CA LYS A 242 -5.50 19.59 7.88
C LYS A 242 -5.17 18.62 9.00
N THR A 243 -4.65 19.17 10.06
CA THR A 243 -4.58 18.49 11.36
C THR A 243 -5.94 18.55 12.04
N GLU A 244 -6.49 17.41 12.46
CA GLU A 244 -7.79 17.30 13.11
C GLU A 244 -7.80 16.26 14.23
N LYS A 245 -8.80 16.31 15.11
CA LYS A 245 -8.96 15.32 16.18
C LYS A 245 -9.88 14.19 15.73
N LEU A 246 -9.34 12.99 15.62
CA LEU A 246 -10.09 11.75 15.32
C LEU A 246 -10.53 11.08 16.64
N LYS A 247 -11.82 10.73 16.76
CA LYS A 247 -12.32 9.91 17.87
C LYS A 247 -11.89 8.47 17.67
N THR A 248 -11.16 7.93 18.63
CA THR A 248 -10.63 6.55 18.63
C THR A 248 -11.00 5.85 19.95
N ASP A 249 -10.60 4.60 20.08
CA ASP A 249 -10.75 3.84 21.33
C ASP A 249 -9.85 4.37 22.48
N CYS A 250 -8.85 5.22 22.15
CA CYS A 250 -8.00 5.96 23.09
C CYS A 250 -8.52 7.40 23.35
N GLY A 251 -9.76 7.71 23.01
CA GLY A 251 -10.27 9.07 23.09
C GLY A 251 -10.02 9.87 21.79
N LYS A 252 -9.82 11.18 21.93
CA LYS A 252 -9.57 12.07 20.78
C LYS A 252 -8.07 12.18 20.50
N VAL A 253 -7.60 11.59 19.42
CA VAL A 253 -6.20 11.63 18.97
C VAL A 253 -6.01 12.71 17.92
N LYS A 254 -4.93 13.49 18.02
CA LYS A 254 -4.52 14.46 17.01
C LYS A 254 -4.00 13.71 15.78
N THR A 255 -4.55 13.99 14.61
CA THR A 255 -4.23 13.30 13.35
C THR A 255 -3.97 14.29 12.24
N ILE A 256 -3.21 13.86 11.24
CA ILE A 256 -3.06 14.54 9.96
C ILE A 256 -3.93 13.78 8.94
N ARG A 257 -4.75 14.50 8.20
CA ARG A 257 -5.54 13.98 7.10
C ARG A 257 -4.69 13.90 5.84
N LEU A 258 -4.65 12.74 5.20
CA LEU A 258 -3.97 12.49 3.94
C LEU A 258 -4.99 12.15 2.86
N GLU A 259 -4.82 12.73 1.67
CA GLU A 259 -5.67 12.48 0.51
C GLU A 259 -4.86 11.92 -0.65
N PRO A 260 -4.74 10.60 -0.75
CA PRO A 260 -4.14 9.97 -1.91
C PRO A 260 -4.93 10.31 -3.18
N LYS A 261 -4.22 10.76 -4.21
CA LYS A 261 -4.77 11.03 -5.54
C LYS A 261 -4.26 9.95 -6.48
N LEU A 262 -5.12 9.02 -6.82
CA LEU A 262 -4.82 7.89 -7.68
C LEU A 262 -5.51 8.12 -9.02
N PHE A 263 -4.73 8.50 -10.04
CA PHE A 263 -5.25 8.80 -11.37
C PHE A 263 -4.56 7.93 -12.43
N GLY A 264 -5.35 7.35 -13.32
CA GLY A 264 -4.87 6.64 -14.51
C GLY A 264 -5.62 5.35 -14.83
N PRO A 265 -5.40 4.77 -16.02
CA PRO A 265 -5.97 3.49 -16.42
C PRO A 265 -5.39 2.36 -15.56
N GLY A 266 -6.25 1.50 -15.04
CA GLY A 266 -5.87 0.39 -14.17
C GLY A 266 -5.73 0.73 -12.69
N GLN A 267 -5.96 1.99 -12.28
CA GLN A 267 -5.86 2.42 -10.89
C GLN A 267 -7.10 2.05 -10.07
N LEU A 268 -6.86 1.80 -8.78
CA LEU A 268 -7.82 1.38 -7.75
C LEU A 268 -9.06 2.21 -7.65
N ILE A 269 -8.91 3.51 -7.83
CA ILE A 269 -9.97 4.49 -7.70
C ILE A 269 -10.23 5.03 -9.10
N SER A 270 -11.32 4.57 -9.72
CA SER A 270 -11.84 5.21 -10.92
C SER A 270 -12.05 6.71 -10.64
N ARG A 271 -12.05 7.55 -11.67
CA ARG A 271 -12.15 9.03 -11.60
C ARG A 271 -13.22 9.58 -10.64
N GLN A 272 -14.07 8.74 -10.05
CA GLN A 272 -15.16 9.09 -9.12
C GLN A 272 -14.89 8.64 -7.67
N GLY A 273 -13.71 8.08 -7.38
CA GLY A 273 -13.37 7.61 -6.04
C GLY A 273 -12.63 8.67 -5.22
N GLU A 274 -12.94 8.74 -3.94
CA GLU A 274 -12.23 9.55 -2.95
C GLU A 274 -11.59 8.62 -1.92
N MET A 275 -10.32 8.82 -1.66
CA MET A 275 -9.63 8.16 -0.57
C MET A 275 -9.16 9.19 0.46
N THR A 276 -9.37 8.88 1.73
CA THR A 276 -8.87 9.67 2.84
C THR A 276 -8.27 8.74 3.88
N MET A 277 -7.09 9.08 4.36
CA MET A 277 -6.39 8.39 5.44
C MET A 277 -6.13 9.37 6.58
N TRP A 278 -6.22 8.92 7.82
CA TRP A 278 -5.83 9.65 9.01
C TRP A 278 -4.68 8.94 9.68
N VAL A 279 -3.57 9.66 9.80
CA VAL A 279 -2.38 9.19 10.51
C VAL A 279 -2.19 9.99 11.79
N THR A 280 -1.52 9.44 12.81
CA THR A 280 -1.15 10.19 14.02
C THR A 280 -0.28 11.39 13.65
N ALA A 281 -0.41 12.50 14.40
CA ALA A 281 0.33 13.75 14.15
C ALA A 281 1.71 13.78 14.85
N ASP A 282 2.19 12.63 15.29
CA ASP A 282 3.55 12.38 15.80
C ASP A 282 4.50 11.93 14.67
N ASP A 283 5.77 11.72 14.98
CA ASP A 283 6.78 11.28 14.00
C ASP A 283 6.56 9.83 13.49
N LYS A 284 5.71 9.04 14.15
CA LYS A 284 5.41 7.64 13.78
C LYS A 284 4.39 7.56 12.65
N HIS A 285 3.57 8.61 12.47
CA HIS A 285 2.50 8.69 11.47
C HIS A 285 1.71 7.38 11.33
N ILE A 286 1.24 6.82 12.48
CA ILE A 286 0.50 5.55 12.49
C ILE A 286 -0.85 5.74 11.80
N PRO A 287 -1.17 4.99 10.74
CA PRO A 287 -2.48 5.06 10.11
C PRO A 287 -3.56 4.53 11.06
N LEU A 288 -4.53 5.37 11.42
CA LEU A 288 -5.63 5.00 12.34
C LEU A 288 -6.88 4.58 11.60
N LYS A 289 -7.14 5.23 10.48
CA LYS A 289 -8.35 5.04 9.68
C LYS A 289 -8.08 5.35 8.22
N LEU A 290 -8.69 4.57 7.33
CA LEU A 290 -8.79 4.87 5.92
C LEU A 290 -10.25 4.75 5.49
N THR A 291 -10.69 5.62 4.61
CA THR A 291 -11.99 5.54 3.93
C THR A 291 -11.77 5.69 2.44
N ALA A 292 -12.30 4.75 1.66
CA ALA A 292 -12.27 4.80 0.20
C ALA A 292 -13.69 4.67 -0.35
N LYS A 293 -14.16 5.71 -1.05
CA LYS A 293 -15.42 5.69 -1.78
C LYS A 293 -15.19 5.13 -3.18
N THR A 294 -16.01 4.20 -3.60
CA THR A 294 -15.94 3.57 -4.91
C THR A 294 -17.30 3.54 -5.55
N ALA A 295 -17.38 3.20 -6.84
CA ALA A 295 -18.65 3.00 -7.53
C ALA A 295 -19.53 1.90 -6.88
N SER A 296 -18.92 0.92 -6.21
CA SER A 296 -19.62 -0.20 -5.57
C SER A 296 -20.05 0.07 -4.13
N GLY A 297 -19.53 1.10 -3.47
CA GLY A 297 -19.79 1.43 -2.07
C GLY A 297 -18.57 2.05 -1.38
N THR A 298 -18.61 2.15 -0.07
CA THR A 298 -17.51 2.72 0.73
C THR A 298 -16.82 1.63 1.53
N VAL A 299 -15.50 1.61 1.45
CA VAL A 299 -14.63 0.76 2.26
C VAL A 299 -14.03 1.57 3.40
N HIS A 300 -14.05 1.01 4.58
CA HIS A 300 -13.44 1.58 5.78
C HIS A 300 -12.42 0.59 6.33
N ALA A 301 -11.19 1.03 6.55
CA ALA A 301 -10.21 0.32 7.36
C ALA A 301 -10.04 1.06 8.68
N LYS A 302 -10.16 0.38 9.81
CA LYS A 302 -9.96 0.93 11.15
C LYS A 302 -8.93 0.10 11.89
N LEU A 303 -7.90 0.76 12.42
CA LEU A 303 -6.87 0.11 13.25
C LEU A 303 -7.52 -0.53 14.47
N GLN A 304 -7.24 -1.83 14.68
CA GLN A 304 -7.68 -2.61 15.84
C GLN A 304 -6.63 -2.53 16.97
N ASN A 305 -7.05 -2.82 18.19
CA ASN A 305 -6.17 -2.91 19.36
C ASN A 305 -5.31 -1.66 19.61
N PHE A 306 -5.80 -0.50 19.16
CA PHE A 306 -5.10 0.76 19.36
C PHE A 306 -4.94 1.11 20.85
N LYS A 307 -5.84 0.62 21.74
CA LYS A 307 -5.75 0.79 23.18
C LYS A 307 -4.40 0.38 23.78
N ASN A 308 -3.82 -0.71 23.27
CA ASN A 308 -2.50 -1.17 23.73
C ASN A 308 -1.36 -0.24 23.28
N LYS A 309 -1.64 0.69 22.36
CA LYS A 309 -0.71 1.68 21.81
C LYS A 309 -1.00 3.10 22.31
N CYS A 310 -2.03 3.29 23.15
CA CYS A 310 -2.40 4.62 23.68
C CYS A 310 -1.26 5.25 24.48
N LYS A 311 -0.51 4.45 25.25
CA LYS A 311 0.66 4.91 26.02
C LYS A 311 1.78 5.46 25.12
N LEU A 312 1.94 4.95 23.89
CA LEU A 312 2.97 5.41 22.96
C LEU A 312 2.70 6.82 22.40
N ILE A 313 1.48 7.34 22.59
CA ILE A 313 1.07 8.66 22.11
C ILE A 313 1.20 9.70 23.22
N ASP A 314 0.98 9.29 24.48
CA ASP A 314 1.05 10.19 25.64
C ASP A 314 2.50 10.51 26.06
N GLU A 315 3.45 9.58 25.84
CA GLU A 315 4.87 9.78 26.16
C GLU A 315 5.54 10.89 25.33
N ASP A 316 5.08 11.11 24.09
CA ASP A 316 5.59 12.21 23.23
C ASP A 316 4.95 13.58 23.58
N ALA A 317 3.87 13.60 24.37
CA ALA A 317 3.21 14.83 24.81
C ALA A 317 3.89 15.50 26.02
N GLU A 318 4.64 14.75 26.82
CA GLU A 318 5.32 15.23 28.04
C GLU A 318 6.76 15.72 27.81
N GLN A 319 7.37 15.48 26.64
CA GLN A 319 8.70 16.01 26.30
C GLN A 319 8.65 17.38 25.65
N LYS A 320 7.89 18.34 26.20
CA LYS A 320 8.15 19.76 25.92
C LYS A 320 9.31 20.21 26.82
N PRO A 321 10.37 20.81 26.24
CA PRO A 321 11.39 21.44 27.06
C PRO A 321 10.73 22.63 27.79
N THR A 322 10.72 22.56 29.10
CA THR A 322 10.47 23.71 29.95
C THR A 322 11.64 24.68 29.78
N SER A 323 11.54 25.56 28.80
CA SER A 323 12.37 26.76 28.75
C SER A 323 11.58 27.90 29.40
N ASP A 324 11.73 28.05 30.71
CA ASP A 324 11.58 29.31 31.37
C ASP A 324 12.31 29.24 32.71
N SER A 325 13.51 29.66 32.72
CA SER A 325 14.08 30.31 33.90
C SER A 325 14.54 31.70 33.49
N LYS A 326 13.67 32.67 33.81
CA LYS A 326 14.07 34.05 33.99
C LYS A 326 15.18 34.09 35.04
N ASN A 327 16.28 34.72 34.71
CA ASN A 327 16.97 35.72 35.52
C ASN A 327 17.91 36.51 34.61
#